data_d6c277a02436b29cf8c7818e6e3395cd
#
_entry.id   d6c277a02436b29cf8c7818e6e3395cd
#
_cell.length_a   1.000
_cell.length_b   1.000
_cell.length_c   1.000
_cell.angle_alpha   90.00
_cell.angle_beta   90.00
_cell.angle_gamma   90.00
#
_symmetry.space_group_name_H-M   'P 1'
#
loop_
_entity.id
_entity.type
_entity.pdbx_description
1 polymer ?
#
loop_
_entity_poly.entity_id
_entity_poly.type
_entity_poly.pdbx_seq_one_letter_code
_entity_poly.pdbx_strand_id
1 'polypeptide(L)'
;MNKIFKLSLFLGLTTLALGKVDYTENDKARLETVKIFYKNIITNGQSKVNPTPLLADGINTITEKPVEWIYPNGEKVKISNFANQQNFLRTLVILSEVTGDSQYKNTALDTTNYFLDNFTDKNGLYYWGGHRFINLDTLKLEGPQDKNQVHELKNHFPYYEFLYEVNPINTKNYVTAFWNGHIEDWETLDMGRHGSYNKKLDTNIFKNNTPIDIVITENLPILPETKGLTFINAGSDLVYSAFILNSFENNPDMTNWAKTLLKQYELTKNPKTGAPVYQFSSPKKREWPPKSDSDTNSKYGDRAYRQFGPEFGDIAKEGNALFKGNAKAIVVDNALILTEIYKKTGDKELLNWSINTLKNFYKISFDYETGEIKPVWNDGTDLTNYTLIRDGYYGKKGSKLTKTKPATEEYAIALIRSYEVSKDIDLWNLARVMSDKTFSLGDIGTTNGQNIKLDFKTKNSSPYALLLMTDLYEITKNDSYLKMAKVIGDNIVNTKFKNGYFVEDARYLNSRIDSPEAFALVTLDATLKGKSNSIPKYISNGGYIHGEHIEGDSVYDKNVIYKKTT
;
A
#
# COMPACT_ATOMS: atom_id res chain seq x y z
N MET A 1 57.97 2.04 -39.69
CA MET A 1 58.32 1.42 -38.40
C MET A 1 58.12 2.46 -37.32
N ASN A 2 56.93 2.47 -36.69
CA ASN A 2 56.67 3.29 -35.50
C ASN A 2 55.93 2.41 -34.49
N LYS A 3 56.63 2.07 -33.40
CA LYS A 3 56.13 1.34 -32.26
C LYS A 3 55.29 2.28 -31.38
N ILE A 4 54.00 2.02 -31.23
CA ILE A 4 53.14 2.69 -30.27
C ILE A 4 53.21 1.89 -28.97
N PHE A 5 53.78 2.49 -27.93
CA PHE A 5 53.72 2.00 -26.55
C PHE A 5 52.31 2.21 -25.98
N LYS A 6 51.62 1.13 -25.67
CA LYS A 6 50.39 1.17 -24.86
C LYS A 6 50.79 1.17 -23.38
N LEU A 7 50.57 2.30 -22.72
CA LEU A 7 50.69 2.45 -21.28
C LEU A 7 49.34 1.96 -20.66
N SER A 8 49.35 0.77 -20.07
CA SER A 8 48.22 0.25 -19.29
C SER A 8 48.28 0.86 -17.90
N LEU A 9 47.36 1.78 -17.64
CA LEU A 9 47.12 2.33 -16.31
C LEU A 9 46.33 1.33 -15.50
N PHE A 10 46.96 0.58 -14.59
CA PHE A 10 46.31 -0.23 -13.58
C PHE A 10 45.77 0.71 -12.48
N LEU A 11 44.49 1.09 -12.56
CA LEU A 11 43.80 1.63 -11.40
C LEU A 11 43.48 0.46 -10.44
N GLY A 12 44.29 0.37 -9.40
CA GLY A 12 43.99 -0.49 -8.26
C GLY A 12 42.74 0.02 -7.54
N LEU A 13 41.59 -0.56 -7.83
CA LEU A 13 40.43 -0.48 -6.97
C LEU A 13 40.76 -1.24 -5.68
N THR A 14 41.18 -0.53 -4.65
CA THR A 14 41.12 -1.01 -3.28
C THR A 14 39.63 -1.10 -2.91
N THR A 15 39.00 -2.24 -3.16
CA THR A 15 37.78 -2.61 -2.51
C THR A 15 38.09 -2.70 -1.02
N LEU A 16 37.70 -1.67 -0.26
CA LEU A 16 37.52 -1.79 1.17
C LEU A 16 36.54 -2.95 1.38
N ALA A 17 37.05 -4.09 1.83
CA ALA A 17 36.24 -5.18 2.34
C ALA A 17 35.58 -4.66 3.61
N LEU A 18 34.39 -4.02 3.46
CA LEU A 18 33.48 -3.80 4.55
C LEU A 18 33.15 -5.18 5.12
N GLY A 19 33.48 -5.39 6.39
CA GLY A 19 33.28 -6.66 7.07
C GLY A 19 31.83 -7.11 6.89
N LYS A 20 31.68 -8.26 6.25
CA LYS A 20 30.36 -8.86 6.00
C LYS A 20 29.72 -9.13 7.35
N VAL A 21 28.53 -8.58 7.61
CA VAL A 21 27.78 -8.90 8.83
C VAL A 21 27.60 -10.41 8.87
N ASP A 22 28.10 -11.05 9.93
CA ASP A 22 28.06 -12.50 10.05
C ASP A 22 26.62 -13.00 10.07
N TYR A 23 26.35 -14.02 9.26
CA TYR A 23 25.09 -14.76 9.30
C TYR A 23 25.14 -15.76 10.45
N THR A 24 24.36 -15.53 11.49
CA THR A 24 24.42 -16.22 12.79
C THR A 24 23.36 -17.30 12.95
N GLU A 25 23.43 -18.11 14.01
CA GLU A 25 22.37 -19.08 14.36
C GLU A 25 21.04 -18.37 14.67
N ASN A 26 21.06 -17.17 15.25
CA ASN A 26 19.85 -16.38 15.47
C ASN A 26 19.19 -15.95 14.13
N ASP A 27 19.99 -15.66 13.10
CA ASP A 27 19.46 -15.36 11.76
C ASP A 27 18.75 -16.59 11.17
N LYS A 28 19.35 -17.77 11.31
CA LYS A 28 18.72 -19.04 10.92
C LYS A 28 17.42 -19.30 11.68
N ALA A 29 17.41 -19.04 13.00
CA ALA A 29 16.23 -19.22 13.83
C ALA A 29 15.09 -18.28 13.40
N ARG A 30 15.38 -17.01 13.06
CA ARG A 30 14.37 -16.08 12.51
C ARG A 30 13.80 -16.59 11.18
N LEU A 31 14.64 -17.03 10.26
CA LEU A 31 14.17 -17.62 9.01
C LEU A 31 13.31 -18.86 9.24
N GLU A 32 13.67 -19.69 10.22
CA GLU A 32 12.89 -20.88 10.54
C GLU A 32 11.49 -20.54 11.05
N THR A 33 11.30 -19.46 11.83
CA THR A 33 9.95 -19.04 12.21
C THR A 33 9.09 -18.65 11.00
N VAL A 34 9.68 -18.01 9.99
CA VAL A 34 8.98 -17.68 8.74
C VAL A 34 8.61 -18.96 7.97
N LYS A 35 9.50 -19.94 7.90
CA LYS A 35 9.23 -21.24 7.26
C LYS A 35 8.11 -22.01 7.97
N ILE A 36 8.12 -22.05 9.31
CA ILE A 36 7.06 -22.66 10.11
C ILE A 36 5.72 -21.96 9.84
N PHE A 37 5.71 -20.62 9.84
CA PHE A 37 4.53 -19.84 9.55
C PHE A 37 3.92 -20.23 8.19
N TYR A 38 4.71 -20.21 7.11
CA TYR A 38 4.17 -20.53 5.78
C TYR A 38 3.80 -21.99 5.62
N LYS A 39 4.51 -22.91 6.26
CA LYS A 39 4.08 -24.30 6.32
C LYS A 39 2.69 -24.43 6.93
N ASN A 40 2.45 -23.76 8.05
CA ASN A 40 1.15 -23.79 8.74
C ASN A 40 0.05 -23.11 7.90
N ILE A 41 0.36 -21.95 7.27
CA ILE A 41 -0.56 -21.26 6.36
C ILE A 41 -0.98 -22.17 5.20
N ILE A 42 -0.04 -22.79 4.52
CA ILE A 42 -0.30 -23.65 3.35
C ILE A 42 -1.07 -24.91 3.77
N THR A 43 -0.74 -25.50 4.91
CA THR A 43 -1.40 -26.71 5.40
C THR A 43 -2.83 -26.45 5.90
N ASN A 44 -3.04 -25.33 6.60
CA ASN A 44 -4.27 -25.05 7.35
C ASN A 44 -5.18 -24.03 6.66
N GLY A 45 -4.65 -23.26 5.69
CA GLY A 45 -5.40 -22.19 5.00
C GLY A 45 -6.33 -22.68 3.89
N GLN A 46 -6.16 -23.91 3.41
CA GLN A 46 -7.01 -24.47 2.37
C GLN A 46 -8.36 -24.96 2.92
N SER A 47 -9.38 -24.97 2.05
CA SER A 47 -10.64 -25.65 2.39
C SER A 47 -10.42 -27.16 2.56
N LYS A 48 -11.02 -27.72 3.61
CA LYS A 48 -11.12 -29.17 3.80
C LYS A 48 -12.37 -29.77 3.14
N VAL A 49 -13.33 -28.90 2.77
CA VAL A 49 -14.58 -29.29 2.10
C VAL A 49 -14.37 -29.36 0.58
N ASN A 50 -13.69 -28.36 0.04
CA ASN A 50 -13.39 -28.26 -1.39
C ASN A 50 -11.91 -27.89 -1.59
N PRO A 51 -11.00 -28.88 -1.53
CA PRO A 51 -9.57 -28.64 -1.63
C PRO A 51 -9.18 -28.00 -2.97
N THR A 52 -8.59 -26.83 -2.91
CA THR A 52 -8.02 -26.10 -4.05
C THR A 52 -6.72 -25.42 -3.61
N PRO A 53 -5.91 -24.87 -4.51
CA PRO A 53 -4.73 -24.08 -4.16
C PRO A 53 -5.05 -22.76 -3.46
N LEU A 54 -6.32 -22.31 -3.43
CA LEU A 54 -6.71 -21.07 -2.74
C LEU A 54 -6.56 -21.19 -1.23
N LEU A 55 -6.22 -20.06 -0.61
CA LEU A 55 -6.02 -19.94 0.82
C LEU A 55 -6.98 -18.93 1.43
N ALA A 56 -7.40 -19.16 2.66
CA ALA A 56 -8.16 -18.19 3.44
C ALA A 56 -7.30 -16.97 3.79
N ASP A 57 -7.90 -15.79 3.89
CA ASP A 57 -7.20 -14.55 4.24
C ASP A 57 -6.65 -14.52 5.68
N GLY A 58 -7.17 -15.40 6.54
CA GLY A 58 -6.71 -15.50 7.92
C GLY A 58 -6.93 -16.86 8.55
N ILE A 59 -6.12 -17.14 9.58
CA ILE A 59 -6.16 -18.39 10.35
C ILE A 59 -6.22 -18.07 11.84
N ASN A 60 -7.09 -18.75 12.56
CA ASN A 60 -7.11 -18.67 14.02
C ASN A 60 -5.91 -19.43 14.58
N THR A 61 -5.08 -18.74 15.36
CA THR A 61 -3.80 -19.27 15.85
C THR A 61 -3.91 -20.34 16.94
N ILE A 62 -5.12 -20.54 17.50
CA ILE A 62 -5.37 -21.55 18.53
C ILE A 62 -5.98 -22.81 17.92
N THR A 63 -6.99 -22.62 17.05
CA THR A 63 -7.71 -23.76 16.44
C THR A 63 -7.08 -24.24 15.14
N GLU A 64 -6.15 -23.46 14.59
CA GLU A 64 -5.48 -23.69 13.30
C GLU A 64 -6.45 -23.82 12.11
N LYS A 65 -7.64 -23.19 12.23
CA LYS A 65 -8.66 -23.21 11.19
C LYS A 65 -8.75 -21.86 10.49
N PRO A 66 -9.15 -21.85 9.20
CA PRO A 66 -9.51 -20.61 8.51
C PRO A 66 -10.50 -19.78 9.31
N VAL A 67 -10.29 -18.47 9.30
CA VAL A 67 -11.19 -17.51 9.96
C VAL A 67 -12.54 -17.49 9.24
N GLU A 68 -13.63 -17.56 10.00
CA GLU A 68 -14.99 -17.51 9.50
C GLU A 68 -15.59 -16.11 9.72
N TRP A 69 -16.17 -15.57 8.66
CA TRP A 69 -17.11 -14.46 8.75
C TRP A 69 -18.48 -15.01 9.08
N ILE A 70 -19.21 -14.28 9.92
CA ILE A 70 -20.59 -14.63 10.27
C ILE A 70 -21.48 -13.51 9.71
N TYR A 71 -22.30 -13.86 8.74
CA TYR A 71 -23.28 -12.96 8.17
C TYR A 71 -24.48 -12.76 9.13
N PRO A 72 -25.30 -11.68 8.91
CA PRO A 72 -26.45 -11.40 9.75
C PRO A 72 -27.45 -12.56 9.85
N ASN A 73 -27.57 -13.36 8.80
CA ASN A 73 -28.40 -14.57 8.76
C ASN A 73 -27.80 -15.78 9.50
N GLY A 74 -26.62 -15.63 10.10
CA GLY A 74 -25.88 -16.70 10.80
C GLY A 74 -25.05 -17.59 9.87
N GLU A 75 -25.05 -17.37 8.57
CA GLU A 75 -24.20 -18.09 7.63
C GLU A 75 -22.73 -17.79 7.91
N LYS A 76 -21.89 -18.83 7.86
CA LYS A 76 -20.46 -18.74 8.06
C LYS A 76 -19.73 -18.94 6.75
N VAL A 77 -18.84 -18.02 6.44
CA VAL A 77 -18.06 -18.01 5.19
C VAL A 77 -16.57 -17.89 5.49
N LYS A 78 -15.78 -18.75 4.91
CA LYS A 78 -14.31 -18.64 4.88
C LYS A 78 -13.91 -17.86 3.64
N ILE A 79 -13.34 -16.69 3.84
CA ILE A 79 -13.03 -15.75 2.76
C ILE A 79 -11.64 -15.99 2.21
N SER A 80 -11.55 -16.04 0.88
CA SER A 80 -10.33 -15.91 0.11
C SER A 80 -10.44 -14.68 -0.81
N ASN A 81 -9.61 -13.67 -0.56
CA ASN A 81 -9.52 -12.49 -1.42
C ASN A 81 -8.11 -12.31 -1.95
N PHE A 82 -7.89 -12.76 -3.16
CA PHE A 82 -6.57 -12.79 -3.77
C PHE A 82 -5.90 -11.41 -3.85
N ALA A 83 -6.67 -10.31 -3.92
CA ALA A 83 -6.13 -8.95 -3.87
C ALA A 83 -5.42 -8.63 -2.54
N ASN A 84 -5.86 -9.22 -1.43
CA ASN A 84 -5.25 -9.06 -0.11
C ASN A 84 -4.06 -9.99 0.14
N GLN A 85 -3.73 -10.87 -0.81
CA GLN A 85 -2.69 -11.89 -0.66
C GLN A 85 -1.42 -11.59 -1.46
N GLN A 86 -1.25 -10.37 -1.94
CA GLN A 86 -0.19 -10.05 -2.89
C GLN A 86 1.21 -9.99 -2.25
N ASN A 87 1.33 -9.58 -0.99
CA ASN A 87 2.60 -9.66 -0.26
C ASN A 87 2.89 -11.10 0.23
N PHE A 88 1.85 -11.94 0.42
CA PHE A 88 2.05 -13.36 0.61
C PHE A 88 2.78 -13.99 -0.60
N LEU A 89 2.35 -13.69 -1.83
CA LEU A 89 3.02 -14.17 -3.04
C LEU A 89 4.47 -13.66 -3.11
N ARG A 90 4.69 -12.36 -2.85
CA ARG A 90 6.04 -11.79 -2.81
C ARG A 90 6.92 -12.51 -1.79
N THR A 91 6.38 -12.80 -0.61
CA THR A 91 7.13 -13.48 0.44
C THR A 91 7.49 -14.91 0.06
N LEU A 92 6.60 -15.65 -0.59
CA LEU A 92 6.90 -17.01 -1.08
C LEU A 92 8.01 -17.00 -2.15
N VAL A 93 8.00 -16.00 -3.03
CA VAL A 93 9.08 -15.81 -4.02
C VAL A 93 10.42 -15.53 -3.30
N ILE A 94 10.43 -14.64 -2.30
CA ILE A 94 11.63 -14.35 -1.51
C ILE A 94 12.11 -15.60 -0.76
N LEU A 95 11.20 -16.35 -0.13
CA LEU A 95 11.54 -17.59 0.57
C LEU A 95 12.21 -18.59 -0.37
N SER A 96 11.65 -18.80 -1.56
CA SER A 96 12.27 -19.66 -2.56
C SER A 96 13.69 -19.20 -2.91
N GLU A 97 13.88 -17.91 -3.11
CA GLU A 97 15.19 -17.32 -3.44
C GLU A 97 16.23 -17.49 -2.32
N VAL A 98 15.85 -17.27 -1.06
CA VAL A 98 16.78 -17.31 0.07
C VAL A 98 17.05 -18.71 0.61
N THR A 99 16.15 -19.65 0.40
CA THR A 99 16.28 -21.03 0.85
C THR A 99 16.77 -21.99 -0.24
N GLY A 100 16.54 -21.65 -1.52
CA GLY A 100 16.72 -22.55 -2.65
C GLY A 100 15.60 -23.60 -2.78
N ASP A 101 14.56 -23.53 -1.94
CA ASP A 101 13.42 -24.45 -1.98
C ASP A 101 12.33 -23.92 -2.92
N SER A 102 12.19 -24.57 -4.07
CA SER A 102 11.21 -24.19 -5.09
C SER A 102 9.75 -24.42 -4.69
N GLN A 103 9.47 -25.18 -3.63
CA GLN A 103 8.09 -25.45 -3.19
C GLN A 103 7.35 -24.16 -2.85
N TYR A 104 8.04 -23.17 -2.29
CA TYR A 104 7.42 -21.87 -1.98
C TYR A 104 6.95 -21.16 -3.26
N LYS A 105 7.83 -21.03 -4.26
CA LYS A 105 7.46 -20.41 -5.54
C LYS A 105 6.39 -21.23 -6.26
N ASN A 106 6.46 -22.55 -6.21
CA ASN A 106 5.45 -23.42 -6.81
C ASN A 106 4.07 -23.22 -6.16
N THR A 107 4.00 -23.08 -4.84
CA THR A 107 2.73 -22.74 -4.16
C THR A 107 2.16 -21.41 -4.66
N ALA A 108 3.00 -20.40 -4.82
CA ALA A 108 2.57 -19.12 -5.38
C ALA A 108 2.06 -19.25 -6.83
N LEU A 109 2.76 -20.05 -7.65
CA LEU A 109 2.36 -20.36 -9.03
C LEU A 109 1.01 -21.09 -9.09
N ASP A 110 0.84 -22.14 -8.30
CA ASP A 110 -0.38 -22.94 -8.29
C ASP A 110 -1.60 -22.13 -7.83
N THR A 111 -1.44 -21.34 -6.75
CA THR A 111 -2.50 -20.45 -6.25
C THR A 111 -2.87 -19.41 -7.29
N THR A 112 -1.88 -18.80 -7.94
CA THR A 112 -2.10 -17.76 -8.95
C THR A 112 -2.75 -18.34 -10.20
N ASN A 113 -2.23 -19.43 -10.77
CA ASN A 113 -2.83 -20.09 -11.93
C ASN A 113 -4.30 -20.46 -11.67
N TYR A 114 -4.56 -21.09 -10.53
CA TYR A 114 -5.93 -21.48 -10.19
C TYR A 114 -6.87 -20.28 -10.09
N PHE A 115 -6.41 -19.17 -9.48
CA PHE A 115 -7.20 -17.94 -9.40
C PHE A 115 -7.46 -17.35 -10.78
N LEU A 116 -6.44 -17.19 -11.62
CA LEU A 116 -6.56 -16.61 -12.95
C LEU A 116 -7.51 -17.41 -13.86
N ASP A 117 -7.47 -18.73 -13.76
CA ASP A 117 -8.28 -19.62 -14.62
C ASP A 117 -9.76 -19.66 -14.17
N ASN A 118 -10.07 -19.44 -12.89
CA ASN A 118 -11.42 -19.67 -12.37
C ASN A 118 -12.13 -18.40 -11.91
N PHE A 119 -11.41 -17.31 -11.64
CA PHE A 119 -11.99 -16.10 -11.01
C PHE A 119 -11.73 -14.82 -11.80
N THR A 120 -11.75 -14.94 -13.11
CA THR A 120 -11.74 -13.83 -14.06
C THR A 120 -13.12 -13.76 -14.72
N ASP A 121 -13.68 -12.54 -14.87
CA ASP A 121 -14.92 -12.39 -15.63
C ASP A 121 -14.67 -12.62 -17.13
N LYS A 122 -15.75 -12.75 -17.90
CA LYS A 122 -15.66 -13.02 -19.35
C LYS A 122 -14.92 -11.94 -20.17
N ASN A 123 -14.64 -10.79 -19.57
CA ASN A 123 -13.99 -9.65 -20.19
C ASN A 123 -12.60 -9.34 -19.59
N GLY A 124 -12.11 -10.17 -18.67
CA GLY A 124 -10.76 -10.09 -18.11
C GLY A 124 -10.66 -9.45 -16.73
N LEU A 125 -11.74 -8.96 -16.13
CA LEU A 125 -11.69 -8.34 -14.80
C LEU A 125 -11.72 -9.41 -13.70
N TYR A 126 -10.78 -9.34 -12.76
CA TYR A 126 -10.67 -10.33 -11.67
C TYR A 126 -11.73 -10.13 -10.60
N TYR A 127 -12.27 -11.23 -10.07
CA TYR A 127 -13.21 -11.23 -8.96
C TYR A 127 -12.48 -11.11 -7.63
N TRP A 128 -11.99 -9.92 -7.32
CA TRP A 128 -11.25 -9.61 -6.13
C TRP A 128 -11.47 -8.16 -5.66
N GLY A 129 -10.82 -7.75 -4.56
CA GLY A 129 -10.79 -6.37 -4.09
C GLY A 129 -11.77 -6.09 -2.95
N GLY A 130 -12.18 -4.83 -2.80
CA GLY A 130 -12.95 -4.39 -1.65
C GLY A 130 -14.37 -4.95 -1.55
N HIS A 131 -14.97 -5.37 -2.67
CA HIS A 131 -16.39 -5.75 -2.75
C HIS A 131 -16.63 -7.13 -3.39
N ARG A 132 -15.59 -7.89 -3.67
CA ARG A 132 -15.71 -9.23 -4.27
C ARG A 132 -14.64 -10.15 -3.71
N PHE A 133 -15.05 -11.30 -3.25
CA PHE A 133 -14.17 -12.34 -2.72
C PHE A 133 -14.80 -13.72 -2.94
N ILE A 134 -14.06 -14.76 -2.61
CA ILE A 134 -14.43 -16.15 -2.87
C ILE A 134 -14.77 -16.81 -1.54
N ASN A 135 -15.91 -17.49 -1.48
CA ASN A 135 -16.20 -18.44 -0.42
C ASN A 135 -15.34 -19.70 -0.65
N LEU A 136 -14.40 -19.94 0.23
CA LEU A 136 -13.38 -20.97 0.06
C LEU A 136 -13.96 -22.39 0.03
N ASP A 137 -15.09 -22.63 0.73
CA ASP A 137 -15.71 -23.97 0.80
C ASP A 137 -16.62 -24.26 -0.40
N THR A 138 -17.26 -23.23 -0.96
CA THR A 138 -18.24 -23.41 -2.05
C THR A 138 -17.73 -22.94 -3.41
N LEU A 139 -16.63 -22.18 -3.43
CA LEU A 139 -16.04 -21.49 -4.57
C LEU A 139 -17.02 -20.49 -5.23
N LYS A 140 -18.06 -20.10 -4.52
CA LYS A 140 -18.98 -19.04 -4.98
C LYS A 140 -18.37 -17.67 -4.74
N LEU A 141 -18.74 -16.75 -5.63
CA LEU A 141 -18.42 -15.35 -5.47
C LEU A 141 -19.32 -14.74 -4.41
N GLU A 142 -18.71 -14.09 -3.44
CA GLU A 142 -19.33 -13.39 -2.34
C GLU A 142 -19.09 -11.88 -2.47
N GLY A 143 -19.77 -11.10 -1.65
CA GLY A 143 -19.64 -9.65 -1.57
C GLY A 143 -20.78 -9.04 -0.78
N PRO A 144 -20.91 -7.69 -0.77
CA PRO A 144 -22.07 -7.04 -0.21
C PRO A 144 -23.35 -7.56 -0.88
N GLN A 145 -24.40 -7.86 -0.10
CA GLN A 145 -25.70 -8.33 -0.63
C GLN A 145 -26.46 -7.20 -1.34
N ASP A 146 -26.09 -5.94 -1.12
CA ASP A 146 -26.60 -4.86 -1.94
C ASP A 146 -26.15 -5.09 -3.40
N LYS A 147 -26.94 -4.63 -4.34
CA LYS A 147 -26.80 -4.89 -5.78
C LYS A 147 -25.47 -4.42 -6.40
N ASN A 148 -24.55 -3.90 -5.60
CA ASN A 148 -23.31 -3.31 -6.04
C ASN A 148 -22.14 -4.29 -5.96
N GLN A 149 -22.25 -5.40 -6.65
CA GLN A 149 -21.13 -6.31 -6.87
C GLN A 149 -20.15 -5.67 -7.84
N VAL A 150 -19.21 -4.92 -7.31
CA VAL A 150 -18.30 -4.08 -8.08
C VAL A 150 -16.85 -4.45 -7.78
N HIS A 151 -16.00 -4.19 -8.75
CA HIS A 151 -14.56 -4.25 -8.57
C HIS A 151 -14.08 -2.99 -7.84
N GLU A 152 -13.22 -3.14 -6.84
CA GLU A 152 -12.60 -2.01 -6.15
C GLU A 152 -11.20 -2.38 -5.66
N LEU A 153 -10.19 -1.65 -6.10
CA LEU A 153 -8.86 -1.62 -5.49
C LEU A 153 -8.59 -0.23 -4.94
N LYS A 154 -7.90 -0.17 -3.79
CA LYS A 154 -7.44 1.06 -3.16
C LYS A 154 -6.09 0.78 -2.51
N ASN A 155 -5.01 1.18 -3.17
CA ASN A 155 -3.63 0.93 -2.73
C ASN A 155 -3.33 -0.55 -2.46
N HIS A 156 -3.89 -1.44 -3.26
CA HIS A 156 -3.58 -2.87 -3.17
C HIS A 156 -2.25 -3.20 -3.85
N PHE A 157 -1.95 -2.52 -4.93
CA PHE A 157 -0.72 -2.67 -5.70
C PHE A 157 -0.35 -4.14 -5.94
N PRO A 158 -1.18 -4.88 -6.68
CA PRO A 158 -0.96 -6.29 -6.96
C PRO A 158 0.45 -6.60 -7.48
N TYR A 159 0.91 -7.81 -7.29
CA TYR A 159 2.22 -8.25 -7.75
C TYR A 159 2.17 -8.56 -9.25
N TYR A 160 1.96 -7.51 -10.07
CA TYR A 160 1.77 -7.63 -11.52
C TYR A 160 2.93 -8.30 -12.23
N GLU A 161 4.16 -8.14 -11.77
CA GLU A 161 5.33 -8.82 -12.33
C GLU A 161 5.16 -10.34 -12.26
N PHE A 162 4.68 -10.83 -11.14
CA PHE A 162 4.43 -12.26 -10.94
C PHE A 162 3.18 -12.74 -11.69
N LEU A 163 2.09 -11.95 -11.67
CA LEU A 163 0.89 -12.26 -12.46
C LEU A 163 1.23 -12.36 -13.96
N TYR A 164 2.08 -11.46 -14.46
CA TYR A 164 2.53 -11.48 -15.85
C TYR A 164 3.47 -12.68 -16.14
N GLU A 165 4.36 -13.03 -15.21
CA GLU A 165 5.20 -14.24 -15.32
C GLU A 165 4.32 -15.50 -15.46
N VAL A 166 3.23 -15.58 -14.67
CA VAL A 166 2.31 -16.72 -14.66
C VAL A 166 1.46 -16.77 -15.94
N ASN A 167 0.81 -15.67 -16.29
CA ASN A 167 -0.05 -15.61 -17.47
C ASN A 167 -0.06 -14.19 -18.08
N PRO A 168 0.83 -13.94 -19.06
CA PRO A 168 0.97 -12.63 -19.71
C PRO A 168 -0.34 -12.14 -20.34
N ILE A 169 -1.04 -13.02 -21.05
CA ILE A 169 -2.27 -12.68 -21.78
C ILE A 169 -3.39 -12.29 -20.81
N ASN A 170 -3.59 -13.10 -19.78
CA ASN A 170 -4.60 -12.85 -18.76
C ASN A 170 -4.31 -11.54 -18.00
N THR A 171 -3.07 -11.32 -17.59
CA THR A 171 -2.67 -10.09 -16.88
C THR A 171 -2.85 -8.85 -17.73
N LYS A 172 -2.50 -8.89 -19.02
CA LYS A 172 -2.74 -7.80 -19.98
C LYS A 172 -4.23 -7.50 -20.14
N ASN A 173 -5.04 -8.54 -20.32
CA ASN A 173 -6.49 -8.39 -20.42
C ASN A 173 -7.07 -7.79 -19.13
N TYR A 174 -6.59 -8.25 -17.97
CA TYR A 174 -7.01 -7.69 -16.70
C TYR A 174 -6.72 -6.19 -16.59
N VAL A 175 -5.50 -5.75 -16.86
CA VAL A 175 -5.15 -4.31 -16.77
C VAL A 175 -6.03 -3.48 -17.73
N THR A 176 -6.26 -3.97 -18.94
CA THR A 176 -7.15 -3.31 -19.90
C THR A 176 -8.60 -3.26 -19.38
N ALA A 177 -9.10 -4.37 -18.83
CA ALA A 177 -10.44 -4.45 -18.25
C ALA A 177 -10.56 -3.57 -16.98
N PHE A 178 -9.50 -3.47 -16.18
CA PHE A 178 -9.45 -2.64 -14.99
C PHE A 178 -9.63 -1.16 -15.34
N TRP A 179 -8.87 -0.65 -16.29
CA TRP A 179 -9.06 0.72 -16.80
C TRP A 179 -10.46 0.90 -17.41
N ASN A 180 -10.86 0.00 -18.31
CA ASN A 180 -12.17 0.08 -18.94
C ASN A 180 -13.33 0.01 -17.93
N GLY A 181 -13.19 -0.78 -16.88
CA GLY A 181 -14.20 -0.92 -15.81
C GLY A 181 -14.37 0.32 -14.95
N HIS A 182 -13.29 1.05 -14.72
CA HIS A 182 -13.25 2.18 -13.79
C HIS A 182 -13.36 3.54 -14.47
N ILE A 183 -12.88 3.71 -15.71
CA ILE A 183 -13.07 4.94 -16.46
C ILE A 183 -14.51 4.98 -17.01
N GLU A 184 -15.26 5.98 -16.56
CA GLU A 184 -16.66 6.19 -16.95
C GLU A 184 -16.75 7.04 -18.23
N ASP A 185 -15.83 7.98 -18.39
CA ASP A 185 -15.76 8.89 -19.51
C ASP A 185 -14.29 9.16 -19.89
N TRP A 186 -13.87 8.72 -21.06
CA TRP A 186 -12.49 8.85 -21.53
C TRP A 186 -12.15 10.29 -21.99
N GLU A 187 -13.15 11.09 -22.34
CA GLU A 187 -12.92 12.49 -22.74
C GLU A 187 -12.54 13.36 -21.53
N THR A 188 -13.07 13.03 -20.36
CA THR A 188 -12.87 13.79 -19.14
C THR A 188 -12.03 13.04 -18.09
N LEU A 189 -11.69 11.77 -18.33
CA LEU A 189 -11.14 10.84 -17.34
C LEU A 189 -11.99 10.76 -16.04
N ASP A 190 -13.32 10.93 -16.19
CA ASP A 190 -14.20 10.67 -15.06
C ASP A 190 -14.08 9.20 -14.68
N MET A 191 -13.68 8.94 -13.42
CA MET A 191 -13.51 7.58 -12.93
C MET A 191 -14.33 7.32 -11.68
N GLY A 192 -14.91 6.12 -11.64
CA GLY A 192 -15.48 5.57 -10.42
C GLY A 192 -14.44 4.76 -9.65
N ARG A 193 -14.45 4.87 -8.32
CA ARG A 193 -13.70 3.91 -7.47
C ARG A 193 -14.24 2.48 -7.60
N HIS A 194 -15.48 2.34 -8.06
CA HIS A 194 -16.17 1.09 -8.28
C HIS A 194 -16.20 0.79 -9.78
N GLY A 195 -15.53 -0.26 -10.19
CA GLY A 195 -15.52 -0.73 -11.58
C GLY A 195 -16.63 -1.74 -11.85
N SER A 196 -17.22 -1.66 -13.04
CA SER A 196 -18.31 -2.56 -13.44
C SER A 196 -17.77 -3.87 -14.02
N TYR A 197 -18.20 -5.00 -13.46
CA TYR A 197 -17.97 -6.31 -14.07
C TYR A 197 -18.73 -6.49 -15.39
N ASN A 198 -18.23 -7.38 -16.22
CA ASN A 198 -18.82 -7.75 -17.50
C ASN A 198 -18.95 -6.62 -18.53
N LYS A 199 -18.25 -5.50 -18.34
CA LYS A 199 -18.13 -4.44 -19.36
C LYS A 199 -17.31 -4.99 -20.53
N LYS A 200 -17.84 -4.84 -21.75
CA LYS A 200 -17.17 -5.37 -22.95
C LYS A 200 -15.73 -4.89 -23.04
N LEU A 201 -14.81 -5.83 -23.17
CA LEU A 201 -13.39 -5.52 -23.31
C LEU A 201 -13.11 -4.91 -24.69
N ASP A 202 -12.54 -3.72 -24.71
CA ASP A 202 -11.93 -3.13 -25.89
C ASP A 202 -10.41 -3.18 -25.74
N THR A 203 -9.75 -4.09 -26.44
CA THR A 203 -8.29 -4.27 -26.38
C THR A 203 -7.52 -3.10 -26.99
N ASN A 204 -8.18 -2.21 -27.71
CA ASN A 204 -7.61 -0.99 -28.29
C ASN A 204 -8.02 0.28 -27.56
N ILE A 205 -8.61 0.16 -26.36
CA ILE A 205 -9.21 1.27 -25.63
C ILE A 205 -8.25 2.46 -25.44
N PHE A 206 -6.97 2.18 -25.18
CA PHE A 206 -5.96 3.22 -25.02
C PHE A 206 -5.56 3.90 -26.34
N LYS A 207 -5.76 3.25 -27.49
CA LYS A 207 -5.47 3.80 -28.82
C LYS A 207 -6.67 4.51 -29.43
N ASN A 208 -7.87 4.03 -29.14
CA ASN A 208 -9.11 4.57 -29.70
C ASN A 208 -9.50 5.91 -29.10
N ASN A 209 -8.89 6.26 -27.95
CA ASN A 209 -9.13 7.51 -27.25
C ASN A 209 -7.88 8.38 -27.27
N THR A 210 -8.04 9.68 -27.32
CA THR A 210 -6.93 10.65 -27.26
C THR A 210 -6.96 11.32 -25.88
N PRO A 211 -5.83 11.30 -25.12
CA PRO A 211 -5.75 12.01 -23.86
C PRO A 211 -6.05 13.49 -24.05
N ILE A 212 -6.93 14.01 -23.19
CA ILE A 212 -7.29 15.41 -23.23
C ILE A 212 -6.13 16.30 -22.76
N ASP A 213 -5.98 17.46 -23.39
CA ASP A 213 -5.18 18.54 -22.85
C ASP A 213 -5.95 19.21 -21.73
N ILE A 214 -5.58 18.91 -20.50
CA ILE A 214 -6.19 19.54 -19.31
C ILE A 214 -5.68 20.97 -19.24
N VAL A 215 -6.56 21.94 -19.57
CA VAL A 215 -6.25 23.37 -19.48
C VAL A 215 -6.40 23.82 -18.03
N ILE A 216 -5.32 24.40 -17.48
CA ILE A 216 -5.32 25.03 -16.16
C ILE A 216 -5.94 26.41 -16.31
N THR A 217 -7.06 26.67 -15.64
CA THR A 217 -7.61 28.02 -15.48
C THR A 217 -7.17 28.61 -14.15
N GLU A 218 -7.02 29.93 -14.05
CA GLU A 218 -6.49 30.65 -12.88
C GLU A 218 -7.30 30.46 -11.58
N ASN A 219 -8.51 29.91 -11.65
CA ASN A 219 -9.46 29.80 -10.54
C ASN A 219 -9.83 28.36 -10.21
N LEU A 220 -8.89 27.55 -9.73
CA LEU A 220 -9.06 26.13 -9.46
C LEU A 220 -9.36 25.31 -10.72
N PRO A 221 -8.76 24.16 -10.87
CA PRO A 221 -9.11 23.28 -11.96
C PRO A 221 -10.56 22.84 -11.73
N ILE A 222 -11.48 23.46 -12.41
CA ILE A 222 -12.77 22.84 -12.65
C ILE A 222 -12.44 21.71 -13.60
N LEU A 223 -12.16 20.54 -13.02
CA LEU A 223 -12.06 19.33 -13.82
C LEU A 223 -13.40 19.18 -14.52
N PRO A 224 -13.41 19.17 -15.86
CA PRO A 224 -14.65 19.15 -16.58
C PRO A 224 -15.44 17.93 -16.11
N GLU A 225 -16.56 18.20 -15.47
CA GLU A 225 -17.68 17.32 -15.21
C GLU A 225 -17.37 15.87 -14.79
N THR A 226 -16.53 15.67 -13.77
CA THR A 226 -16.49 14.32 -13.17
C THR A 226 -17.89 13.93 -12.73
N LYS A 227 -18.45 12.89 -13.33
CA LYS A 227 -19.80 12.38 -13.01
C LYS A 227 -19.83 11.60 -11.70
N GLY A 228 -18.69 11.20 -11.21
CA GLY A 228 -18.51 10.43 -10.00
C GLY A 228 -17.71 11.13 -8.92
N LEU A 229 -17.30 10.37 -7.94
CA LEU A 229 -16.38 10.75 -6.90
C LEU A 229 -15.05 10.06 -7.15
N THR A 230 -14.03 10.84 -7.54
CA THR A 230 -12.71 10.33 -7.85
C THR A 230 -11.88 10.22 -6.58
N PHE A 231 -11.47 9.00 -6.27
CA PHE A 231 -10.57 8.69 -5.16
C PHE A 231 -9.15 8.48 -5.68
N ILE A 232 -8.21 9.28 -5.20
CA ILE A 232 -6.81 9.22 -5.66
C ILE A 232 -6.19 7.85 -5.33
N ASN A 233 -6.51 7.24 -4.20
CA ASN A 233 -6.00 5.92 -3.83
C ASN A 233 -6.49 4.79 -4.74
N ALA A 234 -7.67 4.91 -5.35
CA ALA A 234 -8.13 3.96 -6.37
C ALA A 234 -7.44 4.22 -7.72
N GLY A 235 -7.27 5.48 -8.10
CA GLY A 235 -6.54 5.84 -9.30
C GLY A 235 -5.05 5.47 -9.25
N SER A 236 -4.47 5.42 -8.06
CA SER A 236 -3.07 4.99 -7.87
C SER A 236 -2.85 3.53 -8.30
N ASP A 237 -3.82 2.64 -8.06
CA ASP A 237 -3.77 1.25 -8.57
C ASP A 237 -3.86 1.20 -10.10
N LEU A 238 -4.67 2.07 -10.73
CA LEU A 238 -4.71 2.20 -12.18
C LEU A 238 -3.36 2.64 -12.74
N VAL A 239 -2.81 3.71 -12.20
CA VAL A 239 -1.50 4.24 -12.60
C VAL A 239 -0.41 3.16 -12.47
N TYR A 240 -0.36 2.49 -11.32
CA TYR A 240 0.61 1.41 -11.08
C TYR A 240 0.47 0.29 -12.11
N SER A 241 -0.75 -0.19 -12.35
CA SER A 241 -1.01 -1.27 -13.31
C SER A 241 -0.51 -0.93 -14.72
N ALA A 242 -0.76 0.30 -15.18
CA ALA A 242 -0.37 0.75 -16.52
C ALA A 242 1.16 0.82 -16.67
N PHE A 243 1.86 1.40 -15.71
CA PHE A 243 3.33 1.52 -15.80
C PHE A 243 4.04 0.18 -15.66
N ILE A 244 3.58 -0.70 -14.78
CA ILE A 244 4.19 -2.03 -14.65
C ILE A 244 3.94 -2.86 -15.91
N LEU A 245 2.72 -2.87 -16.45
CA LEU A 245 2.47 -3.59 -17.69
C LEU A 245 3.27 -3.03 -18.87
N ASN A 246 3.40 -1.70 -18.96
CA ASN A 246 4.23 -1.09 -20.02
C ASN A 246 5.70 -1.52 -19.95
N SER A 247 6.22 -1.85 -18.77
CA SER A 247 7.60 -2.34 -18.62
C SER A 247 7.82 -3.69 -19.30
N PHE A 248 6.76 -4.45 -19.57
CA PHE A 248 6.80 -5.74 -20.28
C PHE A 248 6.32 -5.65 -21.74
N GLU A 249 5.26 -4.86 -21.99
CA GLU A 249 4.55 -4.82 -23.26
C GLU A 249 4.97 -3.68 -24.19
N ASN A 250 5.74 -2.71 -23.68
CA ASN A 250 6.11 -1.48 -24.39
C ASN A 250 4.90 -0.78 -25.05
N ASN A 251 3.87 -0.51 -24.24
CA ASN A 251 2.65 0.17 -24.65
C ASN A 251 2.60 1.61 -24.11
N PRO A 252 3.15 2.60 -24.81
CA PRO A 252 3.20 3.98 -24.34
C PRO A 252 1.83 4.63 -24.17
N ASP A 253 0.80 4.16 -24.89
CA ASP A 253 -0.55 4.73 -24.79
C ASP A 253 -1.12 4.56 -23.38
N MET A 254 -0.92 3.40 -22.76
CA MET A 254 -1.31 3.18 -21.37
C MET A 254 -0.66 4.16 -20.41
N THR A 255 0.64 4.39 -20.54
CA THR A 255 1.38 5.29 -19.64
C THR A 255 1.03 6.75 -19.90
N ASN A 256 0.69 7.13 -21.15
CA ASN A 256 0.18 8.46 -21.46
C ASN A 256 -1.15 8.72 -20.72
N TRP A 257 -2.07 7.74 -20.71
CA TRP A 257 -3.30 7.86 -19.94
C TRP A 257 -3.05 7.92 -18.43
N ALA A 258 -2.12 7.11 -17.91
CA ALA A 258 -1.72 7.14 -16.51
C ALA A 258 -1.12 8.52 -16.11
N LYS A 259 -0.28 9.11 -16.97
CA LYS A 259 0.24 10.47 -16.77
C LYS A 259 -0.85 11.53 -16.82
N THR A 260 -1.82 11.39 -17.71
CA THR A 260 -2.97 12.31 -17.79
C THR A 260 -3.78 12.27 -16.49
N LEU A 261 -4.01 11.07 -15.91
CA LEU A 261 -4.67 10.93 -14.63
C LEU A 261 -3.86 11.57 -13.48
N LEU A 262 -2.55 11.37 -13.46
CA LEU A 262 -1.66 12.03 -12.48
C LEU A 262 -1.68 13.54 -12.62
N LYS A 263 -1.73 14.07 -13.86
CA LYS A 263 -1.87 15.51 -14.11
C LYS A 263 -3.18 16.06 -13.55
N GLN A 264 -4.29 15.31 -13.65
CA GLN A 264 -5.55 15.71 -12.98
C GLN A 264 -5.35 15.83 -11.46
N TYR A 265 -4.65 14.86 -10.85
CA TYR A 265 -4.37 14.90 -9.40
C TYR A 265 -3.50 16.09 -9.02
N GLU A 266 -2.52 16.44 -9.84
CA GLU A 266 -1.69 17.63 -9.65
C GLU A 266 -2.53 18.91 -9.66
N LEU A 267 -3.47 19.03 -10.58
CA LEU A 267 -4.35 20.19 -10.72
C LEU A 267 -5.35 20.34 -9.56
N THR A 268 -5.66 19.25 -8.84
CA THR A 268 -6.56 19.29 -7.67
C THR A 268 -5.87 19.68 -6.36
N LYS A 269 -4.54 19.80 -6.35
CA LYS A 269 -3.79 20.24 -5.17
C LYS A 269 -4.22 21.64 -4.71
N ASN A 270 -4.07 21.88 -3.42
CA ASN A 270 -4.32 23.20 -2.88
C ASN A 270 -3.34 24.22 -3.49
N PRO A 271 -3.80 25.29 -4.14
CA PRO A 271 -2.92 26.23 -4.87
C PRO A 271 -1.97 27.00 -3.97
N LYS A 272 -2.30 27.19 -2.68
CA LYS A 272 -1.47 27.91 -1.71
C LYS A 272 -0.37 27.06 -1.13
N THR A 273 -0.65 25.78 -0.83
CA THR A 273 0.27 24.89 -0.14
C THR A 273 0.91 23.83 -1.04
N GLY A 274 0.29 23.54 -2.19
CA GLY A 274 0.64 22.41 -3.05
C GLY A 274 0.34 21.04 -2.43
N ALA A 275 -0.37 20.99 -1.31
CA ALA A 275 -0.76 19.74 -0.66
C ALA A 275 -1.88 19.05 -1.44
N PRO A 276 -1.89 17.69 -1.49
CA PRO A 276 -2.84 16.94 -2.29
C PRO A 276 -4.25 16.97 -1.70
N VAL A 277 -5.22 16.51 -2.49
CA VAL A 277 -6.54 16.13 -2.01
C VAL A 277 -6.65 14.61 -1.91
N TYR A 278 -7.52 14.10 -1.06
CA TYR A 278 -7.81 12.68 -0.96
C TYR A 278 -8.77 12.20 -2.05
N GLN A 279 -9.75 13.04 -2.35
CA GLN A 279 -10.77 12.79 -3.36
C GLN A 279 -11.29 14.11 -3.93
N PHE A 280 -11.85 14.07 -5.11
CA PHE A 280 -12.50 15.23 -5.72
C PHE A 280 -13.74 14.79 -6.52
N SER A 281 -14.62 15.73 -6.78
CA SER A 281 -15.81 15.55 -7.62
C SER A 281 -16.13 16.84 -8.35
N SER A 282 -16.96 16.75 -9.39
CA SER A 282 -17.49 17.96 -10.03
C SER A 282 -18.25 18.84 -9.04
N PRO A 283 -18.06 20.17 -9.06
CA PRO A 283 -18.86 21.08 -8.26
C PRO A 283 -20.36 20.93 -8.46
N LYS A 284 -20.82 20.61 -9.67
CA LYS A 284 -22.23 20.40 -10.00
C LYS A 284 -22.85 19.18 -9.31
N LYS A 285 -22.06 18.23 -8.81
CA LYS A 285 -22.54 17.01 -8.14
C LYS A 285 -22.38 17.03 -6.62
N ARG A 286 -21.88 18.11 -6.06
CA ARG A 286 -21.81 18.32 -4.61
C ARG A 286 -23.16 18.61 -3.96
N GLU A 287 -24.24 18.63 -4.71
CA GLU A 287 -25.59 18.89 -4.24
C GLU A 287 -26.08 17.78 -3.33
N TRP A 288 -25.65 17.85 -2.11
CA TRP A 288 -26.22 17.09 -1.03
C TRP A 288 -26.34 17.94 0.21
N PRO A 289 -27.47 18.64 0.39
CA PRO A 289 -27.77 19.09 1.73
C PRO A 289 -27.94 17.83 2.59
N PRO A 290 -27.29 17.76 3.76
CA PRO A 290 -27.55 16.71 4.72
C PRO A 290 -29.03 16.69 5.04
N LYS A 291 -29.63 15.49 5.09
CA LYS A 291 -31.03 15.34 5.46
C LYS A 291 -31.30 15.77 6.91
N SER A 292 -30.27 15.72 7.74
CA SER A 292 -30.26 16.22 9.11
C SER A 292 -28.82 16.45 9.58
N ASP A 293 -28.61 17.25 10.61
CA ASP A 293 -27.31 17.48 11.24
C ASP A 293 -26.71 16.20 11.88
N SER A 294 -27.55 15.24 12.20
CA SER A 294 -27.16 13.95 12.76
C SER A 294 -26.81 12.90 11.70
N ASP A 295 -27.10 13.14 10.42
CA ASP A 295 -26.77 12.21 9.36
C ASP A 295 -25.26 12.19 9.10
N THR A 296 -24.59 11.11 9.53
CA THR A 296 -23.15 10.92 9.42
C THR A 296 -22.72 10.34 8.08
N ASN A 297 -23.66 9.92 7.23
CA ASN A 297 -23.41 9.32 5.94
C ASN A 297 -23.66 10.32 4.81
N SER A 298 -22.62 10.69 4.11
CA SER A 298 -22.71 11.53 2.90
C SER A 298 -22.50 10.68 1.66
N LYS A 299 -23.30 10.92 0.65
CA LYS A 299 -23.20 10.18 -0.61
C LYS A 299 -22.00 10.59 -1.45
N TYR A 300 -21.42 11.77 -1.25
CA TYR A 300 -20.33 12.31 -2.07
C TYR A 300 -19.19 12.92 -1.26
N GLY A 301 -18.92 12.38 -0.06
CA GLY A 301 -17.77 12.82 0.72
C GLY A 301 -17.96 14.14 1.47
N ASP A 302 -19.20 14.60 1.67
CA ASP A 302 -19.47 15.81 2.45
C ASP A 302 -19.59 15.57 3.95
N ARG A 303 -19.17 14.40 4.41
CA ARG A 303 -19.11 14.04 5.84
C ARG A 303 -18.25 15.03 6.63
N ALA A 304 -17.18 15.54 6.02
CA ALA A 304 -16.36 16.57 6.61
C ALA A 304 -17.12 17.89 6.76
N TYR A 305 -17.84 18.32 5.74
CA TYR A 305 -18.63 19.57 5.81
C TYR A 305 -19.70 19.53 6.90
N ARG A 306 -20.38 18.42 7.06
CA ARG A 306 -21.37 18.24 8.14
C ARG A 306 -20.74 18.35 9.52
N GLN A 307 -19.56 17.78 9.70
CA GLN A 307 -18.92 17.74 11.01
C GLN A 307 -18.11 19.00 11.33
N PHE A 308 -17.55 19.68 10.34
CA PHE A 308 -16.59 20.78 10.50
C PHE A 308 -16.99 22.09 9.80
N GLY A 309 -17.96 22.04 8.88
CA GLY A 309 -18.30 23.20 8.04
C GLY A 309 -18.67 24.46 8.82
N PRO A 310 -19.43 24.39 9.92
CA PRO A 310 -19.76 25.59 10.72
C PRO A 310 -18.53 26.33 11.28
N GLU A 311 -17.44 25.61 11.58
CA GLU A 311 -16.22 26.19 12.15
C GLU A 311 -15.18 26.58 11.09
N PHE A 312 -15.09 25.77 10.02
CA PHE A 312 -14.01 25.89 9.04
C PHE A 312 -14.49 26.34 7.64
N GLY A 313 -15.80 26.41 7.41
CA GLY A 313 -16.34 26.84 6.12
C GLY A 313 -15.95 25.92 4.95
N ASP A 314 -15.62 26.52 3.81
CA ASP A 314 -15.39 25.82 2.53
C ASP A 314 -14.20 24.85 2.51
N ILE A 315 -13.23 25.01 3.40
CA ILE A 315 -12.11 24.08 3.49
C ILE A 315 -12.56 22.71 4.01
N ALA A 316 -13.61 22.66 4.80
CA ALA A 316 -14.14 21.44 5.44
C ALA A 316 -14.79 20.48 4.45
N LYS A 317 -14.03 20.01 3.47
CA LYS A 317 -14.42 19.00 2.49
C LYS A 317 -13.64 17.74 2.74
N GLU A 318 -14.27 16.57 2.55
CA GLU A 318 -13.61 15.29 2.77
C GLU A 318 -12.33 15.15 1.94
N GLY A 319 -12.33 15.65 0.73
CA GLY A 319 -11.15 15.68 -0.14
C GLY A 319 -9.96 16.46 0.42
N ASN A 320 -10.20 17.48 1.23
CA ASN A 320 -9.17 18.35 1.81
C ASN A 320 -8.63 17.83 3.14
N ALA A 321 -9.20 16.75 3.68
CA ALA A 321 -8.87 16.20 5.00
C ALA A 321 -7.60 15.34 4.95
N LEU A 322 -6.47 15.87 5.40
CA LEU A 322 -5.20 15.13 5.50
C LEU A 322 -4.99 14.57 6.92
N PHE A 323 -6.00 13.87 7.41
CA PHE A 323 -6.00 13.19 8.72
C PHE A 323 -6.76 11.86 8.62
N LYS A 324 -6.84 11.11 9.73
CA LYS A 324 -7.53 9.81 9.82
C LYS A 324 -7.02 8.75 8.82
N GLY A 325 -5.72 8.81 8.48
CA GLY A 325 -5.09 7.85 7.55
C GLY A 325 -5.22 8.20 6.06
N ASN A 326 -5.97 9.25 5.69
CA ASN A 326 -6.07 9.69 4.31
C ASN A 326 -4.70 10.10 3.74
N ALA A 327 -3.89 10.82 4.53
CA ALA A 327 -2.56 11.24 4.09
C ALA A 327 -1.65 10.05 3.78
N LYS A 328 -1.68 8.97 4.60
CA LYS A 328 -0.90 7.77 4.29
C LYS A 328 -1.24 7.23 2.91
N ALA A 329 -2.53 7.07 2.62
CA ALA A 329 -3.00 6.46 1.38
C ALA A 329 -2.63 7.24 0.11
N ILE A 330 -2.58 8.58 0.19
CA ILE A 330 -2.36 9.41 -1.00
C ILE A 330 -0.96 10.05 -1.09
N VAL A 331 -0.23 10.10 0.01
CA VAL A 331 1.13 10.64 0.03
C VAL A 331 2.16 9.52 0.16
N VAL A 332 2.07 8.73 1.23
CA VAL A 332 3.06 7.70 1.56
C VAL A 332 3.00 6.54 0.59
N ASP A 333 1.83 5.93 0.42
CA ASP A 333 1.69 4.75 -0.45
C ASP A 333 1.97 5.11 -1.91
N ASN A 334 1.55 6.31 -2.37
CA ASN A 334 1.89 6.79 -3.71
C ASN A 334 3.39 7.04 -3.89
N ALA A 335 4.08 7.56 -2.88
CA ALA A 335 5.53 7.74 -2.96
C ALA A 335 6.25 6.39 -3.07
N LEU A 336 5.79 5.36 -2.35
CA LEU A 336 6.36 4.02 -2.43
C LEU A 336 6.24 3.44 -3.84
N ILE A 337 5.07 3.53 -4.47
CA ILE A 337 4.89 2.99 -5.83
C ILE A 337 5.60 3.83 -6.90
N LEU A 338 5.55 5.14 -6.79
CA LEU A 338 6.13 6.01 -7.82
C LEU A 338 7.67 5.95 -7.81
N THR A 339 8.29 5.75 -6.67
CA THR A 339 9.74 5.51 -6.59
C THR A 339 10.14 4.20 -7.25
N GLU A 340 9.35 3.13 -7.07
CA GLU A 340 9.61 1.85 -7.74
C GLU A 340 9.37 1.93 -9.26
N ILE A 341 8.32 2.63 -9.68
CA ILE A 341 8.09 2.90 -11.11
C ILE A 341 9.26 3.71 -11.69
N TYR A 342 9.69 4.75 -11.00
CA TYR A 342 10.84 5.57 -11.45
C TYR A 342 12.12 4.74 -11.60
N LYS A 343 12.43 3.86 -10.65
CA LYS A 343 13.59 2.97 -10.74
C LYS A 343 13.56 2.08 -11.99
N LYS A 344 12.38 1.68 -12.42
CA LYS A 344 12.18 0.84 -13.63
C LYS A 344 12.18 1.63 -14.93
N THR A 345 11.63 2.84 -14.93
CA THR A 345 11.34 3.61 -16.15
C THR A 345 12.27 4.81 -16.37
N GLY A 346 12.85 5.35 -15.31
CA GLY A 346 13.58 6.61 -15.35
C GLY A 346 12.73 7.86 -15.54
N ASP A 347 11.39 7.75 -15.40
CA ASP A 347 10.45 8.84 -15.67
C ASP A 347 10.51 9.93 -14.59
N LYS A 348 11.17 11.04 -14.91
CA LYS A 348 11.39 12.16 -13.98
C LYS A 348 10.11 12.92 -13.61
N GLU A 349 9.10 12.89 -14.44
CA GLU A 349 7.82 13.56 -14.17
C GLU A 349 7.13 12.90 -12.97
N LEU A 350 7.10 11.57 -12.95
CA LEU A 350 6.56 10.78 -11.82
C LEU A 350 7.35 11.04 -10.54
N LEU A 351 8.67 11.07 -10.65
CA LEU A 351 9.52 11.35 -9.49
C LEU A 351 9.24 12.74 -8.92
N ASN A 352 9.21 13.78 -9.78
CA ASN A 352 8.95 15.15 -9.37
C ASN A 352 7.58 15.29 -8.70
N TRP A 353 6.55 14.66 -9.27
CA TRP A 353 5.22 14.65 -8.68
C TRP A 353 5.22 14.05 -7.26
N SER A 354 5.88 12.91 -7.08
CA SER A 354 6.00 12.23 -5.79
C SER A 354 6.74 13.08 -4.75
N ILE A 355 7.92 13.59 -5.11
CA ILE A 355 8.77 14.39 -4.22
C ILE A 355 8.07 15.69 -3.80
N ASN A 356 7.47 16.40 -4.75
CA ASN A 356 6.74 17.64 -4.46
C ASN A 356 5.53 17.38 -3.54
N THR A 357 4.81 16.28 -3.77
CA THR A 357 3.68 15.90 -2.91
C THR A 357 4.12 15.63 -1.48
N LEU A 358 5.19 14.84 -1.30
CA LEU A 358 5.79 14.60 0.02
C LEU A 358 6.21 15.91 0.70
N LYS A 359 7.05 16.72 0.05
CA LYS A 359 7.57 17.95 0.64
C LYS A 359 6.46 18.93 1.02
N ASN A 360 5.47 19.12 0.15
CA ASN A 360 4.35 20.03 0.42
C ASN A 360 3.48 19.53 1.58
N PHE A 361 3.24 18.22 1.65
CA PHE A 361 2.51 17.63 2.78
C PHE A 361 3.27 17.82 4.10
N TYR A 362 4.55 17.42 4.15
CA TYR A 362 5.34 17.55 5.38
C TYR A 362 5.53 19.00 5.81
N LYS A 363 5.66 19.95 4.88
CA LYS A 363 5.77 21.38 5.19
C LYS A 363 4.60 21.92 6.02
N ILE A 364 3.39 21.41 5.81
CA ILE A 364 2.19 21.86 6.55
C ILE A 364 1.81 20.97 7.72
N SER A 365 2.29 19.71 7.76
CA SER A 365 1.82 18.72 8.74
C SER A 365 2.89 18.23 9.70
N PHE A 366 4.19 18.43 9.42
CA PHE A 366 5.23 17.85 10.24
C PHE A 366 5.60 18.75 11.43
N ASP A 367 5.70 18.14 12.60
CA ASP A 367 6.19 18.76 13.82
C ASP A 367 7.64 18.33 14.10
N TYR A 368 8.58 19.24 13.91
CA TYR A 368 10.01 18.98 14.12
C TYR A 368 10.39 18.77 15.59
N GLU A 369 9.58 19.26 16.53
CA GLU A 369 9.85 19.09 17.96
C GLU A 369 9.49 17.67 18.43
N THR A 370 8.37 17.15 17.97
CA THR A 370 7.85 15.85 18.37
C THR A 370 8.12 14.73 17.35
N GLY A 371 8.40 15.06 16.09
CA GLY A 371 8.52 14.11 14.98
C GLY A 371 7.17 13.56 14.50
N GLU A 372 6.06 14.10 14.96
CA GLU A 372 4.71 13.63 14.63
C GLU A 372 4.12 14.31 13.41
N ILE A 373 3.12 13.67 12.81
CA ILE A 373 2.32 14.24 11.75
C ILE A 373 1.05 14.83 12.36
N LYS A 374 0.90 16.14 12.24
CA LYS A 374 -0.29 16.87 12.69
C LYS A 374 -1.48 16.60 11.77
N PRO A 375 -2.70 16.52 12.30
CA PRO A 375 -3.91 16.51 11.52
C PRO A 375 -4.12 17.92 10.94
N VAL A 376 -4.21 18.03 9.61
CA VAL A 376 -4.34 19.32 8.94
C VAL A 376 -5.38 19.26 7.82
N TRP A 377 -6.01 20.39 7.52
CA TRP A 377 -6.60 20.60 6.21
C TRP A 377 -5.51 20.86 5.17
N ASN A 378 -5.77 20.58 3.91
CA ASN A 378 -4.74 20.74 2.86
C ASN A 378 -4.31 22.20 2.60
N ASP A 379 -5.00 23.19 3.18
CA ASP A 379 -4.55 24.60 3.18
C ASP A 379 -3.54 24.93 4.29
N GLY A 380 -3.23 23.93 5.15
CA GLY A 380 -2.30 24.06 6.26
C GLY A 380 -2.97 24.40 7.61
N THR A 381 -4.29 24.50 7.68
CA THR A 381 -5.00 24.71 8.95
C THR A 381 -4.77 23.53 9.88
N ASP A 382 -4.14 23.79 11.03
CA ASP A 382 -3.76 22.81 12.05
C ASP A 382 -4.95 22.44 12.95
N LEU A 383 -5.25 21.16 13.07
CA LEU A 383 -6.32 20.63 13.90
C LEU A 383 -5.83 19.91 15.17
N THR A 384 -4.55 20.03 15.52
CA THR A 384 -3.92 19.32 16.64
C THR A 384 -4.68 19.53 17.96
N ASN A 385 -5.11 20.74 18.23
CA ASN A 385 -5.84 21.10 19.44
C ASN A 385 -7.36 21.13 19.29
N TYR A 386 -7.85 20.79 18.11
CA TYR A 386 -9.29 20.80 17.85
C TYR A 386 -9.96 19.61 18.53
N THR A 387 -10.97 19.90 19.33
CA THR A 387 -11.84 18.89 19.94
C THR A 387 -13.15 18.87 19.17
N LEU A 388 -13.56 17.68 18.73
CA LEU A 388 -14.81 17.49 18.00
C LEU A 388 -16.01 17.98 18.83
N ILE A 389 -16.77 18.91 18.31
CA ILE A 389 -17.92 19.51 19.01
C ILE A 389 -19.24 18.81 18.67
N ARG A 390 -19.24 17.93 17.67
CA ARG A 390 -20.36 17.07 17.29
C ARG A 390 -19.91 15.68 16.86
N ASP A 391 -20.81 14.72 16.92
CA ASP A 391 -20.59 13.38 16.40
C ASP A 391 -20.50 13.39 14.87
N GLY A 392 -19.75 12.48 14.29
CA GLY A 392 -19.65 12.34 12.86
C GLY A 392 -18.68 11.23 12.43
N TYR A 393 -18.43 11.16 11.15
CA TYR A 393 -17.54 10.18 10.53
C TYR A 393 -16.11 10.21 11.09
N TYR A 394 -15.62 11.39 11.44
CA TYR A 394 -14.24 11.56 11.92
C TYR A 394 -14.06 11.32 13.41
N GLY A 395 -15.13 11.08 14.15
CA GLY A 395 -15.07 10.73 15.56
C GLY A 395 -16.29 11.25 16.34
N LYS A 396 -16.30 10.90 17.61
CA LYS A 396 -17.35 11.31 18.55
C LYS A 396 -17.06 12.68 19.16
N LYS A 397 -18.12 13.42 19.51
CA LYS A 397 -18.02 14.66 20.29
C LYS A 397 -17.08 14.49 21.48
N GLY A 398 -16.21 15.45 21.72
CA GLY A 398 -15.22 15.44 22.80
C GLY A 398 -13.90 14.71 22.48
N SER A 399 -13.79 14.01 21.35
CA SER A 399 -12.52 13.38 20.92
C SER A 399 -11.62 14.36 20.16
N LYS A 400 -10.31 14.10 20.20
CA LYS A 400 -9.31 14.82 19.41
C LYS A 400 -8.87 14.01 18.20
N LEU A 401 -8.63 14.66 17.08
CA LEU A 401 -8.22 14.03 15.82
C LEU A 401 -6.83 13.37 15.88
N THR A 402 -5.92 13.93 16.63
CA THR A 402 -4.54 13.41 16.83
C THR A 402 -4.47 12.02 17.43
N LYS A 403 -5.50 11.59 18.16
CA LYS A 403 -5.52 10.27 18.82
C LYS A 403 -5.98 9.13 17.90
N THR A 404 -6.39 9.43 16.67
CA THR A 404 -7.08 8.45 15.85
C THR A 404 -6.16 7.55 15.02
N LYS A 405 -5.00 8.04 14.57
CA LYS A 405 -3.97 7.21 13.92
C LYS A 405 -2.59 7.89 13.98
N PRO A 406 -1.68 7.44 14.82
CA PRO A 406 -0.29 7.91 14.80
C PRO A 406 0.38 7.56 13.46
N ALA A 407 1.41 8.30 13.10
CA ALA A 407 2.29 7.95 12.00
C ALA A 407 2.96 6.59 12.27
N THR A 408 3.18 5.83 11.21
CA THR A 408 3.90 4.56 11.24
C THR A 408 5.24 4.72 10.53
N GLU A 409 6.15 3.77 10.71
CA GLU A 409 7.46 3.81 10.06
C GLU A 409 7.38 3.76 8.52
N GLU A 410 6.23 3.44 7.94
CA GLU A 410 5.99 3.54 6.49
C GLU A 410 6.16 4.97 5.98
N TYR A 411 5.87 5.99 6.81
CA TYR A 411 6.15 7.40 6.50
C TYR A 411 7.66 7.63 6.29
N ALA A 412 8.48 7.07 7.17
CA ALA A 412 9.94 7.16 7.05
C ALA A 412 10.48 6.33 5.86
N ILE A 413 9.92 5.16 5.59
CA ILE A 413 10.29 4.35 4.41
C ILE A 413 10.05 5.14 3.12
N ALA A 414 8.90 5.79 2.99
CA ALA A 414 8.59 6.60 1.82
C ALA A 414 9.58 7.76 1.65
N LEU A 415 9.96 8.44 2.73
CA LEU A 415 10.96 9.49 2.73
C LEU A 415 12.34 8.97 2.32
N ILE A 416 12.80 7.86 2.89
CA ILE A 416 14.12 7.27 2.60
C ILE A 416 14.21 6.75 1.16
N ARG A 417 13.19 6.06 0.65
CA ARG A 417 13.16 5.60 -0.75
C ARG A 417 13.08 6.77 -1.72
N SER A 418 12.33 7.82 -1.36
CA SER A 418 12.28 9.05 -2.16
C SER A 418 13.63 9.78 -2.14
N TYR A 419 14.33 9.82 -0.99
CA TYR A 419 15.72 10.32 -0.92
C TYR A 419 16.66 9.47 -1.80
N GLU A 420 16.54 8.15 -1.76
CA GLU A 420 17.40 7.25 -2.56
C GLU A 420 17.44 7.64 -4.04
N VAL A 421 16.30 7.99 -4.61
CA VAL A 421 16.16 8.31 -6.04
C VAL A 421 16.36 9.79 -6.37
N SER A 422 15.95 10.70 -5.47
CA SER A 422 16.02 12.16 -5.71
C SER A 422 17.30 12.81 -5.19
N LYS A 423 17.94 12.23 -4.17
CA LYS A 423 19.03 12.81 -3.37
C LYS A 423 18.64 14.11 -2.63
N ASP A 424 17.35 14.37 -2.45
CA ASP A 424 16.84 15.51 -1.70
C ASP A 424 17.05 15.30 -0.19
N ILE A 425 17.97 16.06 0.37
CA ILE A 425 18.41 15.92 1.77
C ILE A 425 17.30 16.19 2.79
N ASP A 426 16.32 17.03 2.44
CA ASP A 426 15.21 17.33 3.33
C ASP A 426 14.42 16.08 3.70
N LEU A 427 14.25 15.16 2.74
CA LEU A 427 13.54 13.89 2.96
C LEU A 427 14.28 13.00 3.95
N TRP A 428 15.59 12.93 3.87
CA TRP A 428 16.42 12.22 4.85
C TRP A 428 16.28 12.82 6.25
N ASN A 429 16.37 14.15 6.34
CA ASN A 429 16.29 14.85 7.62
C ASN A 429 14.92 14.66 8.30
N LEU A 430 13.82 14.66 7.53
CA LEU A 430 12.48 14.32 8.06
C LEU A 430 12.45 12.90 8.62
N ALA A 431 12.92 11.90 7.87
CA ALA A 431 12.98 10.51 8.33
C ALA A 431 13.86 10.35 9.57
N ARG A 432 14.97 11.10 9.65
CA ARG A 432 15.87 11.12 10.79
C ARG A 432 15.18 11.60 12.07
N VAL A 433 14.43 12.70 12.00
CA VAL A 433 13.66 13.21 13.13
C VAL A 433 12.59 12.22 13.57
N MET A 434 11.84 11.62 12.62
CA MET A 434 10.82 10.61 12.94
C MET A 434 11.42 9.38 13.60
N SER A 435 12.55 8.89 13.10
CA SER A 435 13.24 7.71 13.66
C SER A 435 13.59 7.91 15.14
N ASP A 436 14.16 9.07 15.46
CA ASP A 436 14.60 9.41 16.80
C ASP A 436 13.43 9.67 17.75
N LYS A 437 12.53 10.57 17.37
CA LYS A 437 11.50 11.11 18.26
C LYS A 437 10.20 10.31 18.30
N THR A 438 9.80 9.72 17.16
CA THR A 438 8.50 9.04 17.05
C THR A 438 8.61 7.53 17.19
N PHE A 439 9.62 6.91 16.57
CA PHE A 439 9.68 5.45 16.46
C PHE A 439 10.60 4.78 17.49
N SER A 440 11.27 5.55 18.34
CA SER A 440 12.20 5.03 19.37
C SER A 440 13.30 4.14 18.77
N LEU A 441 13.81 4.53 17.60
CA LEU A 441 14.90 3.82 16.90
C LEU A 441 16.24 4.53 17.10
N GLY A 442 16.21 5.79 17.60
CA GLY A 442 17.37 6.66 17.70
C GLY A 442 17.72 7.36 16.39
N ASP A 443 18.83 8.10 16.42
CA ASP A 443 19.28 8.93 15.30
C ASP A 443 19.93 8.07 14.20
N ILE A 444 19.32 8.07 13.00
CA ILE A 444 19.84 7.37 11.84
C ILE A 444 21.09 8.05 11.21
N GLY A 445 21.58 9.17 11.76
CA GLY A 445 22.78 9.83 11.29
C GLY A 445 22.62 10.51 9.93
N THR A 446 23.74 10.67 9.25
CA THR A 446 23.84 11.35 7.95
C THR A 446 23.71 10.39 6.77
N THR A 447 23.47 10.93 5.59
CA THR A 447 23.25 10.17 4.34
C THR A 447 24.42 9.29 3.91
N ASN A 448 25.62 9.55 4.41
CA ASN A 448 26.80 8.72 4.19
C ASN A 448 27.07 7.72 5.33
N GLY A 449 26.08 7.52 6.22
CA GLY A 449 26.20 6.55 7.31
C GLY A 449 27.14 6.97 8.44
N GLN A 450 27.31 8.28 8.67
CA GLN A 450 28.08 8.80 9.81
C GLN A 450 27.17 9.34 10.90
N ASN A 451 27.73 9.52 12.11
CA ASN A 451 27.03 10.08 13.28
C ASN A 451 25.77 9.31 13.67
N ILE A 452 25.74 8.02 13.41
CA ILE A 452 24.62 7.13 13.77
C ILE A 452 24.58 6.92 15.28
N LYS A 453 23.40 7.09 15.89
CA LYS A 453 23.14 6.86 17.33
C LYS A 453 21.85 6.08 17.51
N LEU A 454 21.82 4.85 17.01
CA LEU A 454 20.66 3.97 17.12
C LEU A 454 20.49 3.46 18.56
N ASP A 455 19.24 3.34 18.99
CA ASP A 455 18.90 2.76 20.29
C ASP A 455 18.74 1.23 20.22
N PHE A 456 19.83 0.49 20.36
CA PHE A 456 19.83 -0.97 20.34
C PHE A 456 19.06 -1.62 21.52
N LYS A 457 18.54 -0.82 22.48
CA LYS A 457 17.67 -1.30 23.55
C LYS A 457 16.19 -1.16 23.21
N THR A 458 15.87 -0.66 22.03
CA THR A 458 14.50 -0.48 21.56
C THR A 458 13.67 -1.75 21.72
N LYS A 459 12.40 -1.58 22.08
CA LYS A 459 11.39 -2.64 22.07
C LYS A 459 10.51 -2.60 20.82
N ASN A 460 10.87 -1.73 19.86
CA ASN A 460 10.14 -1.66 18.60
C ASN A 460 10.15 -3.03 17.92
N SER A 461 8.96 -3.51 17.57
CA SER A 461 8.71 -4.79 16.87
C SER A 461 7.88 -4.58 15.62
N SER A 462 7.93 -3.36 15.06
CA SER A 462 7.26 -3.05 13.80
C SER A 462 7.98 -3.69 12.62
N PRO A 463 7.29 -4.40 11.74
CA PRO A 463 7.87 -4.90 10.49
C PRO A 463 8.38 -3.76 9.61
N TYR A 464 7.73 -2.59 9.69
CA TYR A 464 8.13 -1.42 8.92
C TYR A 464 9.42 -0.77 9.45
N ALA A 465 9.64 -0.80 10.76
CA ALA A 465 10.92 -0.38 11.33
C ALA A 465 12.07 -1.28 10.83
N LEU A 466 11.84 -2.58 10.73
CA LEU A 466 12.81 -3.51 10.17
C LEU A 466 13.10 -3.19 8.70
N LEU A 467 12.06 -2.99 7.89
CA LEU A 467 12.19 -2.63 6.46
C LEU A 467 12.93 -1.28 6.29
N LEU A 468 12.64 -0.30 7.14
CA LEU A 468 13.37 0.98 7.15
C LEU A 468 14.88 0.75 7.36
N MET A 469 15.27 -0.09 8.31
CA MET A 469 16.67 -0.39 8.58
C MET A 469 17.34 -1.12 7.41
N THR A 470 16.63 -2.03 6.74
CA THR A 470 17.19 -2.69 5.53
C THR A 470 17.37 -1.70 4.37
N ASP A 471 16.41 -0.78 4.16
CA ASP A 471 16.55 0.27 3.13
C ASP A 471 17.71 1.23 3.44
N LEU A 472 17.89 1.64 4.70
CA LEU A 472 19.02 2.47 5.14
C LEU A 472 20.38 1.76 4.92
N TYR A 473 20.44 0.45 5.19
CA TYR A 473 21.64 -0.33 4.89
C TYR A 473 21.94 -0.38 3.39
N GLU A 474 20.92 -0.60 2.55
CA GLU A 474 21.12 -0.66 1.10
C GLU A 474 21.67 0.66 0.53
N ILE A 475 21.27 1.79 1.11
CA ILE A 475 21.71 3.12 0.68
C ILE A 475 23.13 3.44 1.16
N THR A 476 23.45 3.13 2.42
CA THR A 476 24.67 3.60 3.09
C THR A 476 25.74 2.53 3.21
N LYS A 477 25.36 1.26 3.13
CA LYS A 477 26.18 0.06 3.42
C LYS A 477 26.79 0.07 4.84
N ASN A 478 26.15 0.77 5.80
CA ASN A 478 26.61 0.79 7.17
C ASN A 478 25.95 -0.32 8.00
N ASP A 479 26.77 -1.20 8.56
CA ASP A 479 26.36 -2.39 9.31
C ASP A 479 25.53 -2.10 10.57
N SER A 480 25.56 -0.87 11.09
CA SER A 480 24.75 -0.49 12.25
C SER A 480 23.26 -0.66 11.98
N TYR A 481 22.83 -0.42 10.75
CA TYR A 481 21.42 -0.61 10.37
C TYR A 481 21.04 -2.09 10.30
N LEU A 482 21.92 -2.97 9.80
CA LEU A 482 21.66 -4.42 9.83
C LEU A 482 21.64 -4.96 11.27
N LYS A 483 22.54 -4.46 12.14
CA LYS A 483 22.51 -4.82 13.56
C LYS A 483 21.18 -4.40 14.20
N MET A 484 20.68 -3.19 13.91
CA MET A 484 19.38 -2.73 14.37
C MET A 484 18.24 -3.56 13.78
N ALA A 485 18.28 -3.88 12.49
CA ALA A 485 17.29 -4.75 11.84
C ALA A 485 17.23 -6.14 12.50
N LYS A 486 18.37 -6.71 12.92
CA LYS A 486 18.40 -7.96 13.69
C LYS A 486 17.72 -7.82 15.05
N VAL A 487 17.97 -6.73 15.78
CA VAL A 487 17.31 -6.44 17.08
C VAL A 487 15.80 -6.35 16.91
N ILE A 488 15.33 -5.60 15.90
CA ILE A 488 13.89 -5.46 15.61
C ILE A 488 13.32 -6.81 15.18
N GLY A 489 14.04 -7.57 14.36
CA GLY A 489 13.65 -8.92 13.95
C GLY A 489 13.47 -9.88 15.14
N ASP A 490 14.38 -9.85 16.12
CA ASP A 490 14.26 -10.62 17.35
C ASP A 490 13.04 -10.15 18.19
N ASN A 491 12.80 -8.83 18.26
CA ASN A 491 11.62 -8.29 18.93
C ASN A 491 10.32 -8.75 18.24
N ILE A 492 10.26 -8.78 16.92
CA ILE A 492 9.10 -9.30 16.16
C ILE A 492 8.85 -10.76 16.53
N VAL A 493 9.86 -11.62 16.44
CA VAL A 493 9.71 -13.04 16.77
C VAL A 493 9.25 -13.22 18.22
N ASN A 494 9.89 -12.53 19.16
CA ASN A 494 9.59 -12.68 20.58
C ASN A 494 8.20 -12.17 21.00
N THR A 495 7.65 -11.18 20.29
CA THR A 495 6.38 -10.54 20.68
C THR A 495 5.20 -10.94 19.82
N LYS A 496 5.43 -11.27 18.55
CA LYS A 496 4.36 -11.46 17.56
C LYS A 496 4.27 -12.86 16.98
N PHE A 497 5.25 -13.74 17.19
CA PHE A 497 5.18 -15.11 16.73
C PHE A 497 4.61 -16.01 17.83
N LYS A 498 3.42 -16.58 17.59
CA LYS A 498 2.68 -17.39 18.56
C LYS A 498 2.07 -18.61 17.89
N ASN A 499 2.22 -19.77 18.53
CA ASN A 499 1.64 -21.03 18.05
C ASN A 499 1.97 -21.36 16.57
N GLY A 500 3.13 -20.89 16.09
CA GLY A 500 3.52 -21.07 14.68
C GLY A 500 2.96 -20.04 13.71
N TYR A 501 2.38 -18.94 14.19
CA TYR A 501 1.78 -17.87 13.38
C TYR A 501 2.25 -16.49 13.81
N PHE A 502 2.35 -15.55 12.84
CA PHE A 502 2.56 -14.14 13.15
C PHE A 502 1.21 -13.44 13.36
N VAL A 503 1.14 -12.59 14.38
CA VAL A 503 0.01 -11.71 14.67
C VAL A 503 0.49 -10.27 14.76
N GLU A 504 -0.27 -9.31 14.25
CA GLU A 504 0.12 -7.90 14.28
C GLU A 504 0.17 -7.32 15.71
N ASP A 505 -0.70 -7.80 16.59
CA ASP A 505 -0.73 -7.46 18.02
C ASP A 505 -0.86 -8.74 18.84
N ALA A 506 -0.15 -8.81 19.96
CA ALA A 506 -0.15 -9.95 20.85
C ALA A 506 -1.55 -10.35 21.38
N ARG A 507 -2.50 -9.43 21.34
CA ARG A 507 -3.91 -9.63 21.74
C ARG A 507 -4.79 -10.22 20.63
N TYR A 508 -4.29 -10.33 19.40
CA TYR A 508 -5.10 -10.87 18.30
C TYR A 508 -5.09 -12.39 18.32
N LEU A 509 -6.27 -12.96 18.05
CA LEU A 509 -6.48 -14.40 17.93
C LEU A 509 -6.13 -14.94 16.56
N ASN A 510 -6.23 -14.10 15.55
CA ASN A 510 -6.13 -14.50 14.16
C ASN A 510 -4.87 -13.92 13.52
N SER A 511 -4.27 -14.73 12.68
CA SER A 511 -3.14 -14.36 11.83
C SER A 511 -3.61 -14.09 10.41
N ARG A 512 -3.08 -13.04 9.78
CA ARG A 512 -3.23 -12.84 8.32
C ARG A 512 -2.21 -13.67 7.57
N ILE A 513 -2.59 -14.21 6.42
CA ILE A 513 -1.61 -14.89 5.56
C ILE A 513 -0.66 -13.89 4.87
N ASP A 514 -1.13 -12.67 4.63
CA ASP A 514 -0.36 -11.55 4.06
C ASP A 514 0.40 -10.79 5.17
N SER A 515 1.16 -11.53 6.00
CA SER A 515 1.83 -10.98 7.19
C SER A 515 3.00 -10.06 6.82
N PRO A 516 2.97 -8.78 7.22
CA PRO A 516 4.10 -7.88 7.05
C PRO A 516 5.31 -8.28 7.91
N GLU A 517 5.09 -8.98 9.04
CA GLU A 517 6.15 -9.50 9.90
C GLU A 517 6.98 -10.55 9.16
N ALA A 518 6.31 -11.51 8.54
CA ALA A 518 6.98 -12.56 7.75
C ALA A 518 7.71 -11.96 6.56
N PHE A 519 7.10 -10.99 5.86
CA PHE A 519 7.72 -10.28 4.75
C PHE A 519 8.99 -9.55 5.18
N ALA A 520 8.94 -8.80 6.27
CA ALA A 520 10.10 -8.05 6.76
C ALA A 520 11.26 -8.97 7.19
N LEU A 521 10.95 -10.08 7.90
CA LEU A 521 11.96 -11.03 8.34
C LEU A 521 12.66 -11.73 7.17
N VAL A 522 11.92 -12.13 6.13
CA VAL A 522 12.55 -12.76 4.96
C VAL A 522 13.32 -11.75 4.11
N THR A 523 12.89 -10.46 4.10
CA THR A 523 13.65 -9.38 3.48
C THR A 523 14.98 -9.15 4.20
N LEU A 524 14.99 -9.19 5.54
CA LEU A 524 16.22 -9.14 6.32
C LEU A 524 17.16 -10.29 5.96
N ASP A 525 16.63 -11.52 5.89
CA ASP A 525 17.42 -12.71 5.53
C ASP A 525 18.03 -12.58 4.13
N ALA A 526 17.26 -12.10 3.16
CA ALA A 526 17.74 -11.82 1.81
C ALA A 526 18.85 -10.75 1.79
N THR A 527 18.69 -9.69 2.58
CA THR A 527 19.71 -8.63 2.70
C THR A 527 21.00 -9.16 3.31
N LEU A 528 20.92 -9.96 4.38
CA LEU A 528 22.07 -10.60 5.02
C LEU A 528 22.82 -11.56 4.07
N LYS A 529 22.10 -12.19 3.15
CA LYS A 529 22.65 -13.07 2.10
C LYS A 529 23.10 -12.33 0.84
N GLY A 530 22.97 -10.99 0.80
CA GLY A 530 23.34 -10.18 -0.36
C GLY A 530 22.40 -10.33 -1.56
N LYS A 531 21.15 -10.72 -1.33
CA LYS A 531 20.12 -10.97 -2.35
C LYS A 531 19.05 -9.88 -2.44
N SER A 532 19.21 -8.75 -1.79
CA SER A 532 18.21 -7.66 -1.73
C SER A 532 17.83 -7.08 -3.10
N ASN A 533 18.70 -7.18 -4.10
CA ASN A 533 18.43 -6.69 -5.46
C ASN A 533 17.62 -7.67 -6.32
N SER A 534 17.51 -8.93 -5.91
CA SER A 534 16.81 -9.99 -6.66
C SER A 534 15.42 -10.29 -6.11
N ILE A 535 14.98 -9.56 -5.09
CA ILE A 535 13.70 -9.79 -4.42
C ILE A 535 12.72 -8.64 -4.62
N PRO A 536 11.40 -8.91 -4.63
CA PRO A 536 10.40 -7.85 -4.67
C PRO A 536 10.46 -6.99 -3.40
N LYS A 537 10.24 -5.68 -3.58
CA LYS A 537 10.16 -4.72 -2.47
C LYS A 537 8.75 -4.69 -1.88
N TYR A 538 8.67 -4.40 -0.58
CA TYR A 538 7.41 -4.03 0.05
C TYR A 538 6.91 -2.70 -0.52
N ILE A 539 5.65 -2.63 -0.91
CA ILE A 539 5.04 -1.40 -1.44
C ILE A 539 3.95 -0.89 -0.50
N SER A 540 2.92 -1.68 -0.28
CA SER A 540 1.82 -1.38 0.61
C SER A 540 1.09 -2.65 1.02
N ASN A 541 0.29 -2.55 2.04
CA ASN A 541 -0.55 -3.64 2.52
C ASN A 541 -2.03 -3.22 2.41
N GLY A 542 -2.48 -3.16 1.20
CA GLY A 542 -3.79 -2.96 0.64
C GLY A 542 -5.02 -2.62 1.47
N GLY A 543 -6.15 -2.57 0.80
CA GLY A 543 -7.45 -2.21 1.34
C GLY A 543 -8.11 -3.26 2.24
N TYR A 544 -9.38 -3.01 2.54
CA TYR A 544 -10.22 -3.91 3.33
C TYR A 544 -11.34 -4.48 2.47
N ILE A 545 -11.75 -5.71 2.77
CA ILE A 545 -12.99 -6.29 2.24
C ILE A 545 -14.18 -5.66 2.97
N HIS A 546 -15.15 -5.23 2.20
CA HIS A 546 -16.47 -4.92 2.71
C HIS A 546 -17.32 -6.20 2.74
N GLY A 547 -17.75 -6.58 3.94
CA GLY A 547 -18.76 -7.60 4.10
C GLY A 547 -20.17 -7.01 4.08
N GLU A 548 -21.11 -7.79 4.60
CA GLU A 548 -22.50 -7.45 4.77
C GLU A 548 -22.71 -6.24 5.68
N HIS A 549 -23.78 -5.49 5.38
CA HIS A 549 -24.31 -4.49 6.27
C HIS A 549 -25.20 -5.18 7.34
N ILE A 550 -24.81 -5.03 8.61
CA ILE A 550 -25.67 -5.40 9.75
C ILE A 550 -26.25 -4.11 10.30
N GLU A 551 -27.56 -3.94 10.25
CA GLU A 551 -28.27 -2.75 10.78
C GLU A 551 -27.70 -1.42 10.26
N GLY A 552 -27.27 -1.38 9.00
CA GLY A 552 -26.66 -0.21 8.37
C GLY A 552 -25.16 -0.05 8.60
N ASP A 553 -24.52 -0.91 9.39
CA ASP A 553 -23.09 -0.95 9.59
C ASP A 553 -22.41 -1.97 8.65
N SER A 554 -21.28 -1.56 8.06
CA SER A 554 -20.47 -2.46 7.26
C SER A 554 -19.57 -3.32 8.15
N VAL A 555 -19.55 -4.62 7.92
CA VAL A 555 -18.53 -5.52 8.48
C VAL A 555 -17.31 -5.52 7.57
N TYR A 556 -16.13 -5.38 8.15
CA TYR A 556 -14.87 -5.41 7.43
C TYR A 556 -14.05 -6.62 7.87
N ASP A 557 -13.23 -7.18 6.99
CA ASP A 557 -12.30 -8.26 7.29
C ASP A 557 -11.41 -7.95 8.51
N LYS A 558 -10.99 -6.70 8.68
CA LYS A 558 -10.24 -6.26 9.85
C LYS A 558 -10.95 -6.51 11.18
N ASN A 559 -12.29 -6.46 11.21
CA ASN A 559 -13.06 -6.72 12.43
C ASN A 559 -13.07 -8.21 12.79
N VAL A 560 -12.86 -9.06 11.79
CA VAL A 560 -12.80 -10.51 11.94
C VAL A 560 -11.37 -10.98 12.20
N ILE A 561 -10.42 -10.53 11.36
CA ILE A 561 -9.01 -10.93 11.44
C ILE A 561 -8.36 -10.41 12.73
N TYR A 562 -8.64 -9.16 13.11
CA TYR A 562 -8.03 -8.54 14.29
C TYR A 562 -8.90 -8.63 15.55
N LYS A 563 -9.68 -9.69 15.67
CA LYS A 563 -10.45 -9.94 16.89
C LYS A 563 -9.51 -10.11 18.08
N LYS A 564 -9.69 -9.27 19.10
CA LYS A 564 -8.91 -9.33 20.34
C LYS A 564 -9.39 -10.47 21.25
N THR A 565 -8.47 -11.02 22.03
CA THR A 565 -8.83 -11.83 23.19
C THR A 565 -9.53 -10.94 24.20
N THR A 566 -10.67 -11.36 24.70
CA THR A 566 -11.39 -10.71 25.82
C THR A 566 -10.56 -10.78 27.09
#